data_c28caa0df5060573da873714c46f64af
#
_entry.id   c28caa0df5060573da873714c46f64af
#
_cell.length_a   1.000
_cell.length_b   1.000
_cell.length_c   1.000
_cell.angle_alpha   90.00
_cell.angle_beta   90.00
_cell.angle_gamma   90.00
#
_symmetry.space_group_name_H-M   'P 1'
#
loop_
_entity.id
_entity.type
_entity.pdbx_description
1 polymer ?
#
loop_
_entity_poly.entity_id
_entity_poly.type
_entity_poly.pdbx_seq_one_letter_code
_entity_poly.pdbx_strand_id
1 'polypeptide(L)'
;MLIRFCIKLICFLLITKFAFAEIININNDQIKELSKINIPIIDIRRSSEWQQTGVVPKSILLTFFDKKGNYNFDKWYNDLSVKINSGKPIILICRTGRRTRIIAEMMDKKFDNVIYNAKNGITSWIKEKNITVKPNY
;
A
#
# COMPACT_ATOMS: atom_id res chain seq x y z
N MET A 1 57.23 27.76 23.25
CA MET A 1 56.29 26.72 23.69
C MET A 1 55.04 26.85 22.81
N LEU A 2 54.95 26.02 21.76
CA LEU A 2 53.88 26.08 20.78
C LEU A 2 52.79 25.09 21.18
N ILE A 3 51.63 25.62 21.60
CA ILE A 3 50.43 24.82 21.87
C ILE A 3 49.75 24.55 20.53
N ARG A 4 49.89 23.31 20.06
CA ARG A 4 49.16 22.83 18.90
C ARG A 4 47.71 22.53 19.28
N PHE A 5 46.78 23.43 18.94
CA PHE A 5 45.36 23.15 18.97
C PHE A 5 44.98 22.20 17.82
N CYS A 6 44.80 20.93 18.12
CA CYS A 6 44.17 19.97 17.21
C CYS A 6 42.65 20.17 17.23
N ILE A 7 42.15 20.95 16.30
CA ILE A 7 40.72 21.01 16.04
C ILE A 7 40.35 19.70 15.32
N LYS A 8 39.80 18.74 16.08
CA LYS A 8 39.14 17.58 15.51
C LYS A 8 37.82 18.04 14.89
N LEU A 9 37.82 18.26 13.57
CA LEU A 9 36.63 18.46 12.77
C LEU A 9 35.84 17.12 12.72
N ILE A 10 34.89 16.95 13.65
CA ILE A 10 33.94 15.84 13.59
C ILE A 10 32.98 16.14 12.44
N CYS A 11 33.27 15.56 11.28
CA CYS A 11 32.33 15.54 10.15
C CYS A 11 31.17 14.63 10.58
N PHE A 12 30.10 15.24 11.09
CA PHE A 12 28.85 14.56 11.36
C PHE A 12 28.17 14.29 9.98
N LEU A 13 28.45 13.12 9.43
CA LEU A 13 27.79 12.65 8.22
C LEU A 13 26.31 12.46 8.57
N LEU A 14 25.49 13.46 8.24
CA LEU A 14 24.04 13.33 8.23
C LEU A 14 23.67 12.31 7.13
N ILE A 15 23.59 11.05 7.50
CA ILE A 15 23.02 10.01 6.65
C ILE A 15 21.53 10.30 6.59
N THR A 16 21.11 11.07 5.60
CA THR A 16 19.69 11.21 5.26
C THR A 16 19.22 9.85 4.78
N LYS A 17 18.50 9.12 5.63
CA LYS A 17 17.78 7.93 5.23
C LYS A 17 16.67 8.40 4.27
N PHE A 18 16.86 8.23 2.98
CA PHE A 18 15.75 8.26 2.05
C PHE A 18 14.88 7.05 2.38
N ALA A 19 13.74 7.30 3.01
CA ALA A 19 12.73 6.28 3.23
C ALA A 19 12.03 6.03 1.89
N PHE A 20 12.35 4.91 1.26
CA PHE A 20 11.58 4.36 0.14
C PHE A 20 10.57 3.37 0.70
N ALA A 21 9.39 3.29 0.10
CA ALA A 21 8.46 2.23 0.43
C ALA A 21 9.06 0.88 0.03
N GLU A 22 8.99 -0.10 0.92
CA GLU A 22 9.30 -1.48 0.56
C GLU A 22 8.05 -2.14 -0.02
N ILE A 23 8.14 -2.65 -1.26
CA ILE A 23 7.02 -3.33 -1.93
C ILE A 23 7.22 -4.83 -1.82
N ILE A 24 6.29 -5.51 -1.15
CA ILE A 24 6.33 -6.95 -0.92
C ILE A 24 5.10 -7.61 -1.55
N ASN A 25 5.33 -8.55 -2.47
CA ASN A 25 4.26 -9.37 -3.01
C ASN A 25 3.85 -10.44 -2.01
N ILE A 26 2.55 -10.53 -1.73
CA ILE A 26 1.99 -11.48 -0.76
C ILE A 26 0.92 -12.38 -1.39
N ASN A 27 0.76 -13.57 -0.83
CA ASN A 27 -0.30 -14.51 -1.17
C ASN A 27 -1.53 -14.36 -0.25
N ASN A 28 -2.57 -15.15 -0.50
CA ASN A 28 -3.82 -15.05 0.25
C ASN A 28 -3.69 -15.42 1.74
N ASP A 29 -2.82 -16.37 2.09
CA ASP A 29 -2.61 -16.70 3.51
C ASP A 29 -1.92 -15.56 4.25
N GLN A 30 -0.95 -14.91 3.61
CA GLN A 30 -0.31 -13.73 4.16
C GLN A 30 -1.29 -12.55 4.30
N ILE A 31 -2.23 -12.36 3.36
CA ILE A 31 -3.30 -11.36 3.48
C ILE A 31 -4.13 -11.62 4.74
N LYS A 32 -4.52 -12.90 4.97
CA LYS A 32 -5.29 -13.27 6.16
C LYS A 32 -4.53 -12.98 7.45
N GLU A 33 -3.26 -13.36 7.54
CA GLU A 33 -2.44 -13.13 8.74
C GLU A 33 -2.24 -11.65 9.03
N LEU A 34 -1.92 -10.86 8.02
CA LEU A 34 -1.76 -9.41 8.17
C LEU A 34 -3.08 -8.71 8.55
N SER A 35 -4.20 -9.19 8.01
CA SER A 35 -5.53 -8.67 8.37
C SER A 35 -5.89 -8.94 9.83
N LYS A 36 -5.45 -10.07 10.41
CA LYS A 36 -5.67 -10.39 11.83
C LYS A 36 -5.01 -9.40 12.78
N ILE A 37 -3.87 -8.84 12.37
CA ILE A 37 -3.15 -7.81 13.13
C ILE A 37 -3.52 -6.38 12.67
N ASN A 38 -4.67 -6.22 12.00
CA ASN A 38 -5.25 -4.96 11.58
C ASN A 38 -4.42 -4.14 10.58
N ILE A 39 -3.63 -4.80 9.72
CA ILE A 39 -3.07 -4.13 8.54
C ILE A 39 -4.22 -3.88 7.56
N PRO A 40 -4.49 -2.61 7.18
CA PRO A 40 -5.63 -2.28 6.34
C PRO A 40 -5.45 -2.80 4.92
N ILE A 41 -6.53 -3.33 4.36
CA ILE A 41 -6.63 -3.78 2.96
C ILE A 41 -7.32 -2.67 2.17
N ILE A 42 -6.66 -2.16 1.15
CA ILE A 42 -7.21 -1.13 0.27
C ILE A 42 -7.58 -1.77 -1.07
N ASP A 43 -8.87 -1.87 -1.34
CA ASP A 43 -9.36 -2.37 -2.63
C ASP A 43 -9.51 -1.19 -3.60
N ILE A 44 -8.61 -1.13 -4.58
CA ILE A 44 -8.50 0.00 -5.51
C ILE A 44 -9.35 -0.18 -6.78
N ARG A 45 -10.15 -1.24 -6.84
CA ARG A 45 -11.02 -1.52 -7.98
C ARG A 45 -12.18 -0.53 -8.07
N ARG A 46 -12.97 -0.62 -9.12
CA ARG A 46 -14.18 0.19 -9.32
C ARG A 46 -15.39 -0.42 -8.61
N SER A 47 -16.39 0.40 -8.29
CA SER A 47 -17.59 -0.05 -7.60
C SER A 47 -18.33 -1.16 -8.37
N SER A 48 -18.33 -1.13 -9.71
CA SER A 48 -18.92 -2.20 -10.53
C SER A 48 -18.21 -3.55 -10.33
N GLU A 49 -16.91 -3.56 -10.11
CA GLU A 49 -16.14 -4.78 -9.83
C GLU A 49 -16.43 -5.29 -8.41
N TRP A 50 -16.56 -4.39 -7.43
CA TRP A 50 -16.93 -4.77 -6.05
C TRP A 50 -18.32 -5.40 -5.98
N GLN A 51 -19.28 -4.83 -6.71
CA GLN A 51 -20.65 -5.36 -6.78
C GLN A 51 -20.70 -6.73 -7.45
N GLN A 52 -19.89 -6.94 -8.48
CA GLN A 52 -19.87 -8.20 -9.23
C GLN A 52 -19.27 -9.35 -8.43
N THR A 53 -18.21 -9.14 -7.68
CA THR A 53 -17.45 -10.22 -7.04
C THR A 53 -17.52 -10.22 -5.52
N GLY A 54 -17.99 -9.15 -4.91
CA GLY A 54 -17.74 -8.85 -3.51
C GLY A 54 -16.30 -8.37 -3.28
N VAL A 55 -15.96 -8.17 -2.03
CA VAL A 55 -14.67 -7.65 -1.57
C VAL A 55 -14.11 -8.52 -0.45
N VAL A 56 -12.81 -8.47 -0.21
CA VAL A 56 -12.21 -9.09 0.97
C VAL A 56 -12.80 -8.43 2.23
N PRO A 57 -13.19 -9.19 3.26
CA PRO A 57 -13.74 -8.61 4.48
C PRO A 57 -12.87 -7.51 5.07
N LYS A 58 -13.49 -6.43 5.55
CA LYS A 58 -12.84 -5.25 6.13
C LYS A 58 -12.01 -4.40 5.16
N SER A 59 -12.11 -4.63 3.86
CA SER A 59 -11.43 -3.78 2.88
C SER A 59 -11.95 -2.34 2.91
N ILE A 60 -11.02 -1.39 2.84
CA ILE A 60 -11.29 0.01 2.54
C ILE A 60 -11.43 0.13 1.03
N LEU A 61 -12.59 0.63 0.57
CA LEU A 61 -12.90 0.74 -0.84
C LEU A 61 -12.50 2.12 -1.35
N LEU A 62 -11.48 2.18 -2.21
CA LEU A 62 -10.95 3.45 -2.71
C LEU A 62 -10.45 3.30 -4.15
N THR A 63 -11.34 3.50 -5.11
CA THR A 63 -11.05 3.39 -6.54
C THR A 63 -9.91 4.29 -6.97
N PHE A 64 -8.92 3.73 -7.68
CA PHE A 64 -7.80 4.49 -8.23
C PHE A 64 -8.03 4.87 -9.70
N PHE A 65 -8.30 3.91 -10.57
CA PHE A 65 -8.52 4.16 -12.00
C PHE A 65 -10.01 4.24 -12.33
N ASP A 66 -10.41 5.22 -13.12
CA ASP A 66 -11.74 5.30 -13.68
C ASP A 66 -11.94 4.26 -14.82
N LYS A 67 -13.13 4.27 -15.45
CA LYS A 67 -13.46 3.35 -16.57
C LYS A 67 -12.56 3.54 -17.80
N LYS A 68 -12.00 4.74 -17.98
CA LYS A 68 -11.13 5.10 -19.10
C LYS A 68 -9.66 4.89 -18.77
N GLY A 69 -9.34 4.51 -17.53
CA GLY A 69 -7.96 4.34 -17.04
C GLY A 69 -7.31 5.64 -16.54
N ASN A 70 -8.09 6.74 -16.41
CA ASN A 70 -7.58 7.97 -15.82
C ASN A 70 -7.47 7.86 -14.31
N TYR A 71 -6.55 8.62 -13.74
CA TYR A 71 -6.36 8.71 -12.29
C TYR A 71 -5.85 10.10 -11.88
N ASN A 72 -6.05 10.42 -10.62
CA ASN A 72 -5.42 11.57 -9.98
C ASN A 72 -4.73 11.06 -8.71
N PHE A 73 -3.41 10.87 -8.80
CA PHE A 73 -2.63 10.26 -7.73
C PHE A 73 -2.68 11.10 -6.44
N ASP A 74 -2.48 12.42 -6.54
CA ASP A 74 -2.40 13.28 -5.35
C ASP A 74 -3.74 13.31 -4.60
N LYS A 75 -4.85 13.42 -5.33
CA LYS A 75 -6.18 13.33 -4.72
C LYS A 75 -6.40 11.97 -4.06
N TRP A 76 -6.11 10.88 -4.76
CA TRP A 76 -6.29 9.54 -4.23
C TRP A 76 -5.42 9.29 -2.99
N TYR A 77 -4.17 9.72 -3.02
CA TYR A 77 -3.25 9.58 -1.89
C TYR A 77 -3.71 10.39 -0.67
N ASN A 78 -4.24 11.60 -0.87
CA ASN A 78 -4.84 12.39 0.20
C ASN A 78 -6.07 11.70 0.80
N ASP A 79 -6.97 11.17 -0.05
CA ASP A 79 -8.15 10.42 0.40
C ASP A 79 -7.74 9.15 1.17
N LEU A 80 -6.70 8.46 0.74
CA LEU A 80 -6.12 7.32 1.47
C LEU A 80 -5.59 7.75 2.84
N SER A 81 -4.83 8.83 2.91
CA SER A 81 -4.21 9.33 4.14
C SER A 81 -5.21 9.67 5.24
N VAL A 82 -6.43 10.05 4.86
CA VAL A 82 -7.53 10.27 5.82
C VAL A 82 -8.09 8.96 6.38
N LYS A 83 -8.02 7.87 5.60
CA LYS A 83 -8.62 6.58 5.93
C LYS A 83 -7.70 5.64 6.69
N ILE A 84 -6.40 5.86 6.64
CA ILE A 84 -5.38 5.01 7.28
C ILE A 84 -4.57 5.80 8.32
N ASN A 85 -3.98 5.10 9.27
CA ASN A 85 -3.00 5.69 10.16
C ASN A 85 -1.66 5.86 9.43
N SER A 86 -1.10 7.07 9.44
CA SER A 86 0.22 7.32 8.85
C SER A 86 1.31 6.48 9.52
N GLY A 87 2.36 6.13 8.78
CA GLY A 87 3.50 5.37 9.28
C GLY A 87 3.24 3.88 9.50
N LYS A 88 2.11 3.33 9.05
CA LYS A 88 1.81 1.89 9.13
C LYS A 88 1.77 1.24 7.75
N PRO A 89 2.08 -0.07 7.67
CA PRO A 89 1.94 -0.83 6.42
C PRO A 89 0.51 -0.85 5.91
N ILE A 90 0.37 -1.09 4.60
CA ILE A 90 -0.93 -1.30 3.96
C ILE A 90 -0.88 -2.50 3.01
N ILE A 91 -2.03 -3.09 2.74
CA ILE A 91 -2.21 -4.11 1.69
C ILE A 91 -2.99 -3.47 0.55
N LEU A 92 -2.47 -3.52 -0.66
CA LEU A 92 -3.20 -3.12 -1.86
C LEU A 92 -3.74 -4.35 -2.58
N ILE A 93 -5.01 -4.34 -2.93
CA ILE A 93 -5.64 -5.39 -3.73
C ILE A 93 -6.37 -4.81 -4.94
N CYS A 94 -6.22 -5.46 -6.07
CA CYS A 94 -7.00 -5.20 -7.28
C CYS A 94 -7.53 -6.51 -7.85
N ARG A 95 -7.80 -6.57 -9.16
CA ARG A 95 -8.31 -7.79 -9.79
C ARG A 95 -7.26 -8.89 -9.85
N THR A 96 -6.05 -8.59 -10.33
CA THR A 96 -4.98 -9.57 -10.61
C THR A 96 -3.61 -9.22 -10.04
N GLY A 97 -3.48 -8.11 -9.29
CA GLY A 97 -2.21 -7.61 -8.76
C GLY A 97 -1.43 -6.65 -9.68
N ARG A 98 -1.88 -6.46 -10.93
CA ARG A 98 -1.18 -5.59 -11.89
C ARG A 98 -1.38 -4.10 -11.58
N ARG A 99 -2.61 -3.66 -11.35
CA ARG A 99 -2.92 -2.25 -11.05
C ARG A 99 -2.27 -1.81 -9.75
N THR A 100 -2.33 -2.65 -8.72
CA THR A 100 -1.75 -2.37 -7.41
C THR A 100 -0.24 -2.27 -7.44
N ARG A 101 0.44 -3.04 -8.29
CA ARG A 101 1.88 -2.91 -8.47
C ARG A 101 2.25 -1.53 -9.03
N ILE A 102 1.51 -1.03 -10.02
CA ILE A 102 1.73 0.31 -10.58
C ILE A 102 1.54 1.39 -9.51
N ILE A 103 0.49 1.28 -8.71
CA ILE A 103 0.20 2.24 -7.63
C ILE A 103 1.30 2.20 -6.56
N ALA A 104 1.75 1.02 -6.17
CA ALA A 104 2.82 0.85 -5.19
C ALA A 104 4.11 1.55 -5.65
N GLU A 105 4.48 1.41 -6.92
CA GLU A 105 5.62 2.12 -7.51
C GLU A 105 5.43 3.65 -7.49
N MET A 106 4.22 4.15 -7.73
CA MET A 106 3.91 5.59 -7.61
C MET A 106 4.02 6.09 -6.17
N MET A 107 3.68 5.24 -5.21
CA MET A 107 3.74 5.58 -3.78
C MET A 107 5.15 5.55 -3.21
N ASP A 108 6.11 4.91 -3.85
CA ASP A 108 7.45 4.62 -3.35
C ASP A 108 8.13 5.83 -2.69
N LYS A 109 8.01 7.00 -3.29
CA LYS A 109 8.65 8.24 -2.80
C LYS A 109 7.84 9.00 -1.73
N LYS A 110 6.55 8.69 -1.57
CA LYS A 110 5.64 9.40 -0.66
C LYS A 110 5.25 8.58 0.56
N PHE A 111 5.32 7.27 0.45
CA PHE A 111 4.96 6.35 1.51
C PHE A 111 6.24 5.77 2.14
N ASP A 112 6.39 5.93 3.43
CA ASP A 112 7.60 5.58 4.18
C ASP A 112 7.50 4.25 4.91
N ASN A 113 6.64 3.35 4.45
CA ASN A 113 6.42 2.05 5.07
C ASN A 113 6.25 0.94 4.03
N VAL A 114 6.02 -0.29 4.50
CA VAL A 114 5.80 -1.45 3.66
C VAL A 114 4.45 -1.36 2.93
N ILE A 115 4.47 -1.60 1.62
CA ILE A 115 3.30 -1.78 0.79
C ILE A 115 3.23 -3.25 0.39
N TYR A 116 2.27 -3.97 0.94
CA TYR A 116 1.99 -5.34 0.55
C TYR A 116 1.13 -5.34 -0.71
N ASN A 117 1.61 -5.94 -1.78
CA ASN A 117 0.84 -6.14 -3.00
C ASN A 117 0.22 -7.54 -3.00
N ALA A 118 -1.11 -7.62 -3.01
CA ALA A 118 -1.84 -8.87 -3.21
C ALA A 118 -1.55 -9.40 -4.63
N LYS A 119 -0.52 -10.22 -4.77
CA LYS A 119 0.15 -10.61 -6.01
C LYS A 119 -0.80 -11.05 -7.12
N ASN A 120 -1.85 -11.81 -6.77
CA ASN A 120 -2.81 -12.37 -7.73
C ASN A 120 -4.21 -11.78 -7.57
N GLY A 121 -4.36 -10.75 -6.73
CA GLY A 121 -5.57 -9.99 -6.51
C GLY A 121 -6.77 -10.80 -6.03
N ILE A 122 -7.97 -10.21 -6.20
CA ILE A 122 -9.24 -10.84 -5.79
C ILE A 122 -9.56 -12.10 -6.60
N THR A 123 -9.04 -12.22 -7.80
CA THR A 123 -9.25 -13.41 -8.65
C THR A 123 -8.70 -14.66 -7.97
N SER A 124 -7.48 -14.61 -7.42
CA SER A 124 -6.90 -15.71 -6.65
C SER A 124 -7.65 -15.95 -5.34
N TRP A 125 -8.05 -14.89 -4.65
CA TRP A 125 -8.81 -14.98 -3.41
C TRP A 125 -10.09 -15.80 -3.59
N ILE A 126 -10.86 -15.51 -4.65
CA ILE A 126 -12.10 -16.22 -4.99
C ILE A 126 -11.82 -17.64 -5.46
N LYS A 127 -10.78 -17.84 -6.30
CA LYS A 127 -10.40 -19.17 -6.81
C LYS A 127 -10.05 -20.14 -5.67
N GLU A 128 -9.43 -19.64 -4.62
CA GLU A 128 -9.12 -20.42 -3.41
C GLU A 128 -10.30 -20.52 -2.43
N LYS A 129 -11.52 -20.12 -2.85
CA LYS A 129 -12.75 -20.20 -2.08
C LYS A 129 -12.71 -19.43 -0.75
N ASN A 130 -11.92 -18.35 -0.70
CA ASN A 130 -11.92 -17.44 0.44
C ASN A 130 -13.21 -16.59 0.46
N ILE A 131 -13.64 -16.20 1.65
CA ILE A 131 -14.89 -15.46 1.86
C ILE A 131 -14.78 -14.05 1.25
N THR A 132 -15.80 -13.65 0.51
CA THR A 132 -16.04 -12.26 0.13
C THR A 132 -17.31 -11.76 0.79
N VAL A 133 -17.40 -10.47 1.00
CA VAL A 133 -18.60 -9.78 1.52
C VAL A 133 -19.10 -8.75 0.52
N LYS A 134 -20.37 -8.36 0.66
CA LYS A 134 -20.91 -7.24 -0.13
C LYS A 134 -20.15 -5.96 0.17
N PRO A 135 -19.90 -5.10 -0.84
CA PRO A 135 -19.29 -3.81 -0.59
C PRO A 135 -20.20 -2.95 0.31
N ASN A 136 -19.57 -2.27 1.27
CA ASN A 136 -20.23 -1.32 2.14
C ASN A 136 -19.56 0.04 1.95
N TYR A 137 -20.29 1.03 1.39
CA TYR A 137 -19.83 2.40 1.13
C TYR A 137 -20.90 3.43 1.44
#